data_4108df1ea69cbe4e3bc5f010cd5a33a2
#
_entry.id   4108df1ea69cbe4e3bc5f010cd5a33a2
#
_cell.length_a   1.000
_cell.length_b   1.000
_cell.length_c   1.000
_cell.angle_alpha   90.00
_cell.angle_beta   90.00
_cell.angle_gamma   90.00
#
_symmetry.space_group_name_H-M   'P 1'
#
loop_
_entity.id
_entity.type
_entity.pdbx_description
1 polymer ?
#
loop_
_entity_poly.entity_id
_entity_poly.type
_entity_poly.pdbx_seq_one_letter_code
_entity_poly.pdbx_strand_id
1 'polypeptide(L)'
;MKKQYFNFWVGLICLLAFFSANVYGFESEGFYFDVISEDDLTVELSLVKYSDDLERVDIPATVSHEGKTYNVTVIDSTAFQNCYSTSVISIPETVTHIRFGSGIGSRPFNNCDVLTEISVAENNPQYSSFDGALYDKGQTVLLQFPKAKSSVSFPEAITTIGNYAFARCKGFTVMNIPKTVTTIGSYAFNNCERLTSITIPNSVTKIEDGAFARCAALTAIAVPESVTIIKDNTFAYCENLVSIDLPKSITEIEKSAFEYCRHLASISIPNSVISIGDYAFSDCSALTSIRIPESVTTIGAGIVTGCTNLTGIQVEAGNPAYSAVDNILYDKEQTTLIQCLPSKTSVSLPATVTVIGSSAFNNCTGLTSITLPQSLTTIGDRAFVSYTSLTAIDIPRSVSAIGESAFFNSGLTSICIPEAVTNIGNSTFSNCGHLASVTLHDGITHIGEQAFAFCSQLNAIKLPQNLASIGKSAFANIGLTTVVIPDKVTDIGENCFSPCNQLSSITFGAAVKNVE
;
A
#
# COMPACT_ATOMS: atom_id res chain seq x y z
N MET A 1 -9.12 30.50 24.19
CA MET A 1 -8.42 29.76 25.27
C MET A 1 -8.54 28.23 25.23
N LYS A 2 -9.01 27.58 24.15
CA LYS A 2 -9.10 26.10 24.04
C LYS A 2 -8.16 25.44 23.00
N LYS A 3 -7.36 26.22 22.25
CA LYS A 3 -6.41 25.71 21.24
C LYS A 3 -4.96 25.54 21.74
N GLN A 4 -4.60 26.12 22.89
CA GLN A 4 -3.24 26.05 23.44
C GLN A 4 -2.96 24.77 24.28
N TYR A 5 -4.00 24.11 24.80
CA TYR A 5 -3.79 22.91 25.63
C TYR A 5 -3.65 21.60 24.86
N PHE A 6 -4.13 21.54 23.61
CA PHE A 6 -4.02 20.32 22.80
C PHE A 6 -2.61 20.07 22.27
N ASN A 7 -1.88 21.14 21.93
CA ASN A 7 -0.50 21.02 21.44
C ASN A 7 0.52 20.72 22.55
N PHE A 8 0.21 21.08 23.80
CA PHE A 8 1.09 20.82 24.96
C PHE A 8 1.09 19.32 25.35
N TRP A 9 -0.05 18.64 25.21
CA TRP A 9 -0.16 17.20 25.52
C TRP A 9 0.42 16.30 24.43
N VAL A 10 0.33 16.66 23.16
CA VAL A 10 0.94 15.89 22.05
C VAL A 10 2.47 15.98 22.12
N GLY A 11 3.03 17.14 22.46
CA GLY A 11 4.47 17.30 22.68
C GLY A 11 4.98 16.49 23.90
N LEU A 12 4.18 16.42 24.98
CA LEU A 12 4.56 15.69 26.20
C LEU A 12 4.45 14.15 26.02
N ILE A 13 3.49 13.66 25.21
CA ILE A 13 3.34 12.22 24.91
C ILE A 13 4.45 11.77 23.97
N CYS A 14 4.90 12.57 23.00
CA CYS A 14 6.07 12.27 22.21
C CYS A 14 7.36 12.25 23.03
N LEU A 15 7.51 13.14 24.04
CA LEU A 15 8.68 13.10 24.93
C LEU A 15 8.67 11.88 25.87
N LEU A 16 7.51 11.37 26.29
CA LEU A 16 7.42 10.22 27.19
C LEU A 16 7.51 8.87 26.50
N ALA A 17 7.31 8.78 25.20
CA ALA A 17 7.47 7.53 24.42
C ALA A 17 8.94 7.16 24.13
N PHE A 18 9.89 8.08 24.36
CA PHE A 18 11.34 7.84 24.18
C PHE A 18 12.06 7.34 25.44
N PHE A 19 11.38 7.17 26.58
CA PHE A 19 11.99 6.78 27.85
C PHE A 19 11.78 5.32 28.25
N SER A 20 11.82 4.39 27.31
CA SER A 20 11.83 2.96 27.66
C SER A 20 12.88 2.15 26.90
N ALA A 21 14.14 2.45 27.16
CA ALA A 21 15.29 1.55 27.15
C ALA A 21 16.52 2.39 27.54
N ASN A 22 17.41 1.88 28.36
CA ASN A 22 18.64 2.50 28.87
C ASN A 22 19.55 3.06 27.75
N VAL A 23 19.22 4.21 27.19
CA VAL A 23 20.08 4.96 26.28
C VAL A 23 20.41 6.26 27.00
N TYR A 24 21.69 6.48 27.30
CA TYR A 24 22.21 7.71 27.87
C TYR A 24 22.23 8.79 26.77
N GLY A 25 21.06 9.40 26.50
CA GLY A 25 20.95 10.52 25.58
C GLY A 25 21.18 11.86 26.29
N PHE A 26 21.78 12.83 25.62
CA PHE A 26 22.00 14.17 26.15
C PHE A 26 21.78 15.25 25.07
N GLU A 27 21.49 16.48 25.53
CA GLU A 27 21.38 17.66 24.66
C GLU A 27 22.66 18.48 24.72
N SER A 28 23.15 18.93 23.55
CA SER A 28 24.25 19.89 23.44
C SER A 28 24.03 20.77 22.22
N GLU A 29 24.12 22.10 22.40
CA GLU A 29 24.07 23.12 21.33
C GLU A 29 22.85 22.99 20.37
N GLY A 30 21.70 22.53 20.88
CA GLY A 30 20.49 22.35 20.07
C GLY A 30 20.39 21.01 19.33
N PHE A 31 21.25 20.07 19.65
CA PHE A 31 21.21 18.70 19.14
C PHE A 31 21.00 17.70 20.28
N TYR A 32 20.26 16.64 20.00
CA TYR A 32 20.14 15.48 20.87
C TYR A 32 21.04 14.36 20.35
N PHE A 33 21.83 13.79 21.25
CA PHE A 33 22.76 12.72 20.93
C PHE A 33 22.47 11.50 21.81
N ASP A 34 22.58 10.31 21.22
CA ASP A 34 22.58 9.04 21.95
C ASP A 34 23.99 8.46 21.96
N VAL A 35 24.47 7.99 23.11
CA VAL A 35 25.79 7.40 23.24
C VAL A 35 25.77 6.00 22.60
N ILE A 36 26.61 5.79 21.59
CA ILE A 36 26.79 4.49 20.93
C ILE A 36 27.81 3.66 21.70
N SER A 37 28.96 4.26 22.06
CA SER A 37 30.04 3.60 22.76
C SER A 37 30.76 4.58 23.69
N GLU A 38 30.80 4.23 24.97
CA GLU A 38 31.58 4.95 25.98
C GLU A 38 33.09 4.69 25.86
N ASP A 39 33.46 3.48 25.42
CA ASP A 39 34.87 3.10 25.26
C ASP A 39 35.49 3.75 24.04
N ASP A 40 34.76 3.81 22.91
CA ASP A 40 35.20 4.43 21.66
C ASP A 40 34.89 5.93 21.60
N LEU A 41 34.19 6.47 22.59
CA LEU A 41 33.74 7.86 22.66
C LEU A 41 32.97 8.28 21.38
N THR A 42 31.91 7.53 21.03
CA THR A 42 31.08 7.78 19.86
C THR A 42 29.62 8.01 20.20
N VAL A 43 28.98 8.94 19.46
CA VAL A 43 27.57 9.27 19.60
C VAL A 43 26.87 9.28 18.24
N GLU A 44 25.54 9.08 18.31
CA GLU A 44 24.60 9.24 17.21
C GLU A 44 23.85 10.57 17.37
N LEU A 45 23.73 11.33 16.29
CA LEU A 45 22.80 12.45 16.21
C LEU A 45 21.37 11.90 16.07
N SER A 46 20.59 11.95 17.14
CA SER A 46 19.23 11.41 17.18
C SER A 46 18.20 12.42 16.71
N LEU A 47 18.36 13.70 17.07
CA LEU A 47 17.40 14.75 16.71
C LEU A 47 18.06 16.13 16.70
N VAL A 48 17.71 16.94 15.71
CA VAL A 48 17.97 18.38 15.71
C VAL A 48 16.79 19.07 16.43
N LYS A 49 17.09 19.84 17.47
CA LYS A 49 16.09 20.53 18.27
C LYS A 49 15.31 21.52 17.40
N TYR A 50 14.00 21.57 17.61
CA TYR A 50 13.13 22.53 16.95
C TYR A 50 13.67 23.95 17.01
N SER A 51 13.94 24.52 15.85
CA SER A 51 14.01 25.95 15.69
C SER A 51 13.36 26.22 14.32
N ASP A 52 12.20 26.85 14.35
CA ASP A 52 11.52 27.32 13.14
C ASP A 52 12.39 28.32 12.34
N ASP A 53 13.57 28.69 12.88
CA ASP A 53 14.46 29.72 12.37
C ASP A 53 15.84 29.20 11.90
N LEU A 54 16.16 27.88 12.02
CA LEU A 54 17.45 27.37 11.56
C LEU A 54 17.49 27.18 10.05
N GLU A 55 17.95 28.20 9.34
CA GLU A 55 18.18 28.13 7.91
C GLU A 55 19.34 27.18 7.55
N ARG A 56 20.34 27.07 8.45
CA ARG A 56 21.52 26.22 8.28
C ARG A 56 21.77 25.34 9.50
N VAL A 57 22.09 24.09 9.29
CA VAL A 57 22.50 23.13 10.33
C VAL A 57 23.89 22.59 10.00
N ASP A 58 24.87 22.98 10.81
CA ASP A 58 26.22 22.42 10.76
C ASP A 58 26.35 21.35 11.84
N ILE A 59 26.43 20.08 11.45
CA ILE A 59 26.58 18.97 12.40
C ILE A 59 27.99 19.05 13.00
N PRO A 60 28.15 19.10 14.34
CA PRO A 60 29.49 19.16 14.94
C PRO A 60 30.22 17.82 14.74
N ALA A 61 31.52 17.88 14.49
CA ALA A 61 32.37 16.67 14.40
C ALA A 61 32.51 15.98 15.76
N THR A 62 32.53 16.79 16.84
CA THR A 62 32.66 16.31 18.22
C THR A 62 31.71 17.05 19.14
N VAL A 63 31.34 16.42 20.25
CA VAL A 63 30.48 17.01 21.28
C VAL A 63 31.04 16.64 22.67
N SER A 64 30.97 17.58 23.63
CA SER A 64 31.44 17.36 24.99
C SER A 64 30.27 17.09 25.94
N HIS A 65 30.35 16.01 26.74
CA HIS A 65 29.38 15.66 27.76
C HIS A 65 30.10 15.04 28.96
N GLU A 66 29.79 15.51 30.19
CA GLU A 66 30.36 15.02 31.46
C GLU A 66 31.89 14.96 31.48
N GLY A 67 32.56 15.92 30.84
CA GLY A 67 34.04 16.01 30.80
C GLY A 67 34.70 15.08 29.78
N LYS A 68 33.96 14.33 29.00
CA LYS A 68 34.42 13.54 27.86
C LYS A 68 34.08 14.23 26.55
N THR A 69 34.90 13.98 25.50
CA THR A 69 34.63 14.45 24.14
C THR A 69 34.29 13.25 23.26
N TYR A 70 33.13 13.28 22.64
CA TYR A 70 32.62 12.21 21.78
C TYR A 70 32.68 12.62 20.32
N ASN A 71 33.01 11.69 19.43
CA ASN A 71 32.91 11.88 17.99
C ASN A 71 31.47 11.62 17.54
N VAL A 72 30.89 12.50 16.72
CA VAL A 72 29.60 12.28 16.07
C VAL A 72 29.81 11.41 14.84
N THR A 73 29.47 10.13 14.94
CA THR A 73 29.78 9.13 13.90
C THR A 73 28.56 8.64 13.13
N VAL A 74 27.37 8.82 13.68
CA VAL A 74 26.12 8.34 13.08
C VAL A 74 25.09 9.47 13.02
N ILE A 75 24.30 9.50 11.94
CA ILE A 75 23.09 10.32 11.81
C ILE A 75 21.89 9.35 11.80
N ASP A 76 20.99 9.49 12.76
CA ASP A 76 19.77 8.68 12.83
C ASP A 76 18.79 9.00 11.71
N SER A 77 17.94 8.04 11.40
CA SER A 77 16.89 8.16 10.39
C SER A 77 15.83 9.24 10.68
N THR A 78 15.76 9.71 11.90
CA THR A 78 14.82 10.76 12.36
C THR A 78 15.50 12.09 12.69
N ALA A 79 16.84 12.19 12.54
CA ALA A 79 17.64 13.33 13.01
C ALA A 79 17.12 14.70 12.57
N PHE A 80 16.60 14.83 11.35
CA PHE A 80 16.07 16.10 10.81
C PHE A 80 14.55 16.06 10.59
N GLN A 81 13.83 15.26 11.38
CA GLN A 81 12.40 15.00 11.20
C GLN A 81 11.52 16.27 11.18
N ASN A 82 12.00 17.36 11.80
CA ASN A 82 11.23 18.59 11.95
C ASN A 82 11.96 19.85 11.46
N CYS A 83 12.95 19.67 10.57
CA CYS A 83 13.76 20.77 10.04
C CYS A 83 13.11 21.40 8.80
N TYR A 84 11.88 21.94 8.97
CA TYR A 84 11.10 22.49 7.86
C TYR A 84 11.68 23.76 7.24
N SER A 85 12.45 24.55 7.99
CA SER A 85 13.07 25.81 7.55
C SER A 85 14.54 25.67 7.14
N THR A 86 15.11 24.47 7.29
CA THR A 86 16.54 24.23 7.00
C THR A 86 16.79 24.11 5.50
N SER A 87 17.57 25.03 4.95
CA SER A 87 17.95 25.08 3.53
C SER A 87 19.32 24.44 3.27
N VAL A 88 20.21 24.39 4.27
CA VAL A 88 21.58 23.84 4.16
C VAL A 88 21.89 22.92 5.34
N ILE A 89 22.48 21.76 5.06
CA ILE A 89 23.00 20.83 6.06
C ILE A 89 24.46 20.51 5.75
N SER A 90 25.35 20.63 6.78
CA SER A 90 26.77 20.27 6.65
C SER A 90 27.08 19.02 7.46
N ILE A 91 27.69 18.02 6.81
CA ILE A 91 28.08 16.73 7.39
C ILE A 91 29.60 16.72 7.61
N PRO A 92 30.08 16.50 8.85
CA PRO A 92 31.51 16.52 9.16
C PRO A 92 32.23 15.24 8.71
N GLU A 93 33.57 15.26 8.80
CA GLU A 93 34.43 14.13 8.48
C GLU A 93 34.28 12.93 9.41
N THR A 94 33.75 13.11 10.62
CA THR A 94 33.60 12.05 11.61
C THR A 94 32.38 11.14 11.34
N VAL A 95 31.38 11.61 10.58
CA VAL A 95 30.19 10.84 10.26
C VAL A 95 30.53 9.73 9.26
N THR A 96 30.42 8.48 9.72
CA THR A 96 30.69 7.28 8.92
C THR A 96 29.42 6.51 8.55
N HIS A 97 28.29 6.79 9.21
CA HIS A 97 27.00 6.13 8.94
C HIS A 97 25.85 7.13 8.92
N ILE A 98 24.98 6.99 7.94
CA ILE A 98 23.70 7.68 7.87
C ILE A 98 22.63 6.60 7.79
N ARG A 99 21.73 6.53 8.76
CA ARG A 99 20.68 5.51 8.82
C ARG A 99 19.55 5.88 7.88
N PHE A 100 19.48 5.23 6.74
CA PHE A 100 18.35 5.30 5.83
C PHE A 100 17.40 4.14 6.16
N GLY A 101 16.29 4.42 6.84
CA GLY A 101 15.26 3.41 7.13
C GLY A 101 14.56 2.90 5.88
N SER A 102 13.77 1.86 6.02
CA SER A 102 13.10 1.15 4.90
C SER A 102 11.95 1.92 4.25
N GLY A 103 11.41 2.95 4.90
CA GLY A 103 10.29 3.74 4.40
C GLY A 103 10.64 5.21 4.22
N ILE A 104 9.80 5.92 3.44
CA ILE A 104 9.99 7.37 3.19
C ILE A 104 9.98 8.20 4.49
N GLY A 105 9.20 7.78 5.50
CA GLY A 105 9.13 8.45 6.80
C GLY A 105 10.34 8.24 7.70
N SER A 106 11.18 7.25 7.39
CA SER A 106 12.35 6.86 8.19
C SER A 106 13.64 7.24 7.46
N ARG A 107 13.70 8.44 6.90
CA ARG A 107 14.90 8.97 6.22
C ARG A 107 15.28 10.33 6.82
N PRO A 108 16.57 10.57 7.12
CA PRO A 108 17.00 11.73 7.90
C PRO A 108 16.47 13.06 7.36
N PHE A 109 16.49 13.23 6.04
CA PHE A 109 16.15 14.50 5.37
C PHE A 109 14.71 14.56 4.83
N ASN A 110 13.84 13.62 5.25
CA ASN A 110 12.51 13.48 4.63
C ASN A 110 11.61 14.72 4.77
N ASN A 111 11.73 15.47 5.85
CA ASN A 111 10.86 16.62 6.12
C ASN A 111 11.56 17.99 5.88
N CYS A 112 12.79 17.98 5.35
CA CYS A 112 13.49 19.21 4.99
C CYS A 112 12.99 19.74 3.63
N ASP A 113 11.78 20.29 3.59
CA ASP A 113 11.10 20.62 2.33
C ASP A 113 11.70 21.83 1.60
N VAL A 114 12.46 22.69 2.29
CA VAL A 114 13.17 23.83 1.71
C VAL A 114 14.68 23.59 1.49
N LEU A 115 15.14 22.34 1.73
CA LEU A 115 16.54 21.97 1.59
C LEU A 115 17.02 22.16 0.14
N THR A 116 18.10 22.93 -0.03
CA THR A 116 18.74 23.21 -1.32
C THR A 116 20.15 22.65 -1.41
N GLU A 117 20.78 22.34 -0.25
CA GLU A 117 22.16 21.87 -0.20
C GLU A 117 22.42 20.92 0.96
N ILE A 118 23.12 19.83 0.66
CA ILE A 118 23.80 18.96 1.62
C ILE A 118 25.28 19.01 1.28
N SER A 119 26.09 19.58 2.16
CA SER A 119 27.55 19.62 2.03
C SER A 119 28.19 18.54 2.90
N VAL A 120 29.28 17.95 2.44
CA VAL A 120 30.04 16.93 3.15
C VAL A 120 31.50 17.39 3.21
N ALA A 121 32.11 17.27 4.39
CA ALA A 121 33.54 17.60 4.57
C ALA A 121 34.40 16.78 3.60
N GLU A 122 35.40 17.42 2.98
CA GLU A 122 36.26 16.82 1.95
C GLU A 122 36.94 15.53 2.43
N ASN A 123 37.36 15.52 3.71
CA ASN A 123 38.02 14.39 4.35
C ASN A 123 37.06 13.31 4.90
N ASN A 124 35.71 13.44 4.69
CA ASN A 124 34.79 12.40 5.11
C ASN A 124 35.14 11.07 4.40
N PRO A 125 35.28 9.94 5.14
CA PRO A 125 35.73 8.69 4.55
C PRO A 125 34.65 7.92 3.76
N GLN A 126 33.38 8.19 3.99
CA GLN A 126 32.25 7.39 3.46
C GLN A 126 31.39 8.14 2.47
N TYR A 127 31.29 9.46 2.63
CA TYR A 127 30.35 10.29 1.88
C TYR A 127 31.05 11.43 1.17
N SER A 128 30.40 11.96 0.16
CA SER A 128 30.80 13.15 -0.56
C SER A 128 29.57 13.96 -0.97
N SER A 129 29.75 15.19 -1.35
CA SER A 129 28.73 16.01 -1.99
C SER A 129 29.17 16.44 -3.38
N PHE A 130 28.22 16.50 -4.29
CA PHE A 130 28.40 17.06 -5.63
C PHE A 130 27.17 17.89 -5.97
N ASP A 131 27.38 19.13 -6.37
CA ASP A 131 26.30 20.08 -6.68
C ASP A 131 25.23 20.12 -5.58
N GLY A 132 25.64 20.10 -4.30
CA GLY A 132 24.76 20.18 -3.14
C GLY A 132 23.93 18.91 -2.84
N ALA A 133 24.13 17.82 -3.54
CA ALA A 133 23.49 16.53 -3.26
C ALA A 133 24.44 15.55 -2.57
N LEU A 134 23.91 14.63 -1.77
CA LEU A 134 24.66 13.64 -1.01
C LEU A 134 24.89 12.38 -1.84
N TYR A 135 26.14 11.94 -1.89
CA TYR A 135 26.59 10.72 -2.56
C TYR A 135 27.40 9.83 -1.62
N ASP A 136 27.63 8.59 -2.04
CA ASP A 136 28.72 7.78 -1.52
C ASP A 136 30.08 8.45 -1.81
N LYS A 137 31.16 8.01 -1.16
CA LYS A 137 32.50 8.61 -1.32
C LYS A 137 32.99 8.62 -2.77
N GLY A 138 32.66 7.55 -3.51
CA GLY A 138 33.06 7.40 -4.92
C GLY A 138 32.20 8.18 -5.91
N GLN A 139 31.15 8.87 -5.45
CA GLN A 139 30.15 9.54 -6.28
C GLN A 139 29.47 8.61 -7.29
N THR A 140 29.39 7.33 -6.95
CA THR A 140 28.78 6.31 -7.79
C THR A 140 27.29 6.12 -7.50
N VAL A 141 26.86 6.44 -6.27
CA VAL A 141 25.47 6.32 -5.81
C VAL A 141 24.97 7.65 -5.29
N LEU A 142 23.91 8.18 -5.87
CA LEU A 142 23.17 9.30 -5.30
C LEU A 142 22.33 8.79 -4.11
N LEU A 143 22.61 9.26 -2.92
CA LEU A 143 21.90 8.85 -1.69
C LEU A 143 20.72 9.77 -1.35
N GLN A 144 20.89 11.08 -1.54
CA GLN A 144 19.84 12.07 -1.28
C GLN A 144 20.03 13.33 -2.13
N PHE A 145 18.99 13.71 -2.85
CA PHE A 145 18.90 14.99 -3.53
C PHE A 145 18.08 15.99 -2.70
N PRO A 146 18.50 17.26 -2.56
CA PRO A 146 17.77 18.28 -1.81
C PRO A 146 16.45 18.62 -2.49
N LYS A 147 15.35 18.60 -1.74
CA LYS A 147 13.99 18.66 -2.29
C LYS A 147 13.62 19.97 -2.99
N ALA A 148 14.14 21.10 -2.49
CA ALA A 148 13.84 22.41 -3.04
C ALA A 148 14.78 22.81 -4.19
N LYS A 149 15.84 22.04 -4.44
CA LYS A 149 16.79 22.33 -5.53
C LYS A 149 16.12 22.13 -6.89
N SER A 150 16.22 23.12 -7.78
CA SER A 150 15.53 23.15 -9.07
C SER A 150 16.39 22.70 -10.26
N SER A 151 17.72 22.64 -10.09
CA SER A 151 18.66 22.18 -11.10
C SER A 151 19.32 20.89 -10.67
N VAL A 152 19.53 19.97 -11.59
CA VAL A 152 20.17 18.67 -11.33
C VAL A 152 21.41 18.55 -12.19
N SER A 153 22.56 18.35 -11.53
CA SER A 153 23.81 17.94 -12.17
C SER A 153 24.27 16.62 -11.55
N PHE A 154 24.91 15.80 -12.34
CA PHE A 154 25.43 14.50 -11.90
C PHE A 154 26.94 14.42 -12.08
N PRO A 155 27.67 13.78 -11.15
CA PRO A 155 29.08 13.48 -11.34
C PRO A 155 29.27 12.45 -12.46
N GLU A 156 30.43 12.43 -13.09
CA GLU A 156 30.74 11.51 -14.19
C GLU A 156 30.70 10.03 -13.76
N ALA A 157 31.01 9.76 -12.49
CA ALA A 157 31.10 8.42 -11.93
C ALA A 157 29.71 7.81 -11.58
N ILE A 158 28.62 8.58 -11.68
CA ILE A 158 27.30 8.10 -11.24
C ILE A 158 26.86 6.84 -12.02
N THR A 159 26.47 5.79 -11.29
CA THR A 159 25.94 4.54 -11.84
C THR A 159 24.58 4.18 -11.27
N THR A 160 24.24 4.73 -10.09
CA THR A 160 23.02 4.37 -9.37
C THR A 160 22.31 5.60 -8.81
N ILE A 161 21.04 5.74 -9.10
CA ILE A 161 20.14 6.60 -8.36
C ILE A 161 19.60 5.76 -7.21
N GLY A 162 19.96 6.10 -5.97
CA GLY A 162 19.65 5.30 -4.79
C GLY A 162 18.17 5.30 -4.42
N ASN A 163 17.80 4.45 -3.47
CA ASN A 163 16.43 4.36 -2.98
C ASN A 163 15.98 5.71 -2.41
N TYR A 164 14.79 6.18 -2.82
CA TYR A 164 14.19 7.46 -2.41
C TYR A 164 15.07 8.71 -2.71
N ALA A 165 16.09 8.62 -3.52
CA ALA A 165 17.09 9.70 -3.70
C ALA A 165 16.46 11.03 -4.14
N PHE A 166 15.45 11.03 -4.98
CA PHE A 166 14.67 12.20 -5.42
C PHE A 166 13.26 12.24 -4.82
N ALA A 167 12.95 11.40 -3.83
CA ALA A 167 11.58 11.34 -3.32
C ALA A 167 11.08 12.71 -2.83
N ARG A 168 9.87 13.09 -3.24
CA ARG A 168 9.21 14.38 -2.95
C ARG A 168 9.94 15.62 -3.48
N CYS A 169 10.85 15.49 -4.43
CA CYS A 169 11.48 16.63 -5.08
C CYS A 169 10.45 17.38 -5.96
N LYS A 170 10.30 18.68 -5.70
CA LYS A 170 9.35 19.57 -6.39
C LYS A 170 10.03 20.63 -7.26
N GLY A 171 11.37 20.66 -7.27
CA GLY A 171 12.15 21.71 -7.90
C GLY A 171 12.23 21.62 -9.43
N PHE A 172 11.99 20.46 -10.03
CA PHE A 172 12.17 20.23 -11.46
C PHE A 172 10.94 19.58 -12.10
N THR A 173 10.76 19.88 -13.40
CA THR A 173 9.66 19.34 -14.21
C THR A 173 10.14 18.33 -15.25
N VAL A 174 11.42 18.38 -15.62
CA VAL A 174 12.04 17.50 -16.61
C VAL A 174 13.32 16.94 -16.04
N MET A 175 13.59 15.65 -16.27
CA MET A 175 14.80 14.96 -15.84
C MET A 175 15.43 14.20 -16.99
N ASN A 176 16.75 14.35 -17.14
CA ASN A 176 17.56 13.51 -18.04
C ASN A 176 18.53 12.69 -17.21
N ILE A 177 18.36 11.38 -17.18
CA ILE A 177 19.25 10.46 -16.48
C ILE A 177 20.51 10.24 -17.30
N PRO A 178 21.72 10.35 -16.69
CA PRO A 178 22.99 10.12 -17.39
C PRO A 178 23.13 8.72 -17.97
N LYS A 179 23.85 8.60 -19.09
CA LYS A 179 24.12 7.31 -19.76
C LYS A 179 25.01 6.36 -18.95
N THR A 180 25.60 6.81 -17.86
CA THR A 180 26.39 5.98 -16.93
C THR A 180 25.50 5.23 -15.93
N VAL A 181 24.26 5.70 -15.72
CA VAL A 181 23.34 5.10 -14.76
C VAL A 181 22.82 3.77 -15.28
N THR A 182 22.92 2.73 -14.45
CA THR A 182 22.46 1.37 -14.71
C THR A 182 21.28 0.95 -13.83
N THR A 183 21.10 1.63 -12.68
CA THR A 183 20.07 1.27 -11.70
C THR A 183 19.33 2.51 -11.20
N ILE A 184 17.99 2.41 -11.16
CA ILE A 184 17.08 3.34 -10.50
C ILE A 184 16.49 2.58 -9.31
N GLY A 185 16.80 3.00 -8.09
CA GLY A 185 16.45 2.34 -6.84
C GLY A 185 14.97 2.46 -6.47
N SER A 186 14.57 1.72 -5.45
CA SER A 186 13.18 1.69 -4.98
C SER A 186 12.71 3.07 -4.55
N TYR A 187 11.54 3.46 -5.05
CA TYR A 187 10.92 4.75 -4.75
C TYR A 187 11.80 5.97 -5.08
N ALA A 188 12.77 5.83 -5.97
CA ALA A 188 13.78 6.86 -6.27
C ALA A 188 13.16 8.22 -6.62
N PHE A 189 12.07 8.26 -7.40
CA PHE A 189 11.33 9.47 -7.77
C PHE A 189 9.93 9.52 -7.14
N ASN A 190 9.70 8.79 -6.04
CA ASN A 190 8.38 8.75 -5.41
C ASN A 190 7.87 10.16 -5.07
N ASN A 191 6.63 10.43 -5.47
CA ASN A 191 5.96 11.71 -5.20
C ASN A 191 6.68 12.95 -5.77
N CYS A 192 7.37 12.79 -6.91
CA CYS A 192 7.85 13.92 -7.72
C CYS A 192 6.66 14.54 -8.47
N GLU A 193 5.78 15.24 -7.74
CA GLU A 193 4.46 15.73 -8.21
C GLU A 193 4.53 16.64 -9.43
N ARG A 194 5.68 17.29 -9.69
CA ARG A 194 5.87 18.23 -10.80
C ARG A 194 6.62 17.65 -12.00
N LEU A 195 7.13 16.41 -11.89
CA LEU A 195 7.88 15.75 -12.95
C LEU A 195 6.93 15.39 -14.11
N THR A 196 7.02 16.12 -15.22
CA THR A 196 6.16 15.91 -16.40
C THR A 196 6.78 14.95 -17.41
N SER A 197 8.12 14.90 -17.46
CA SER A 197 8.84 13.98 -18.35
C SER A 197 10.20 13.57 -17.78
N ILE A 198 10.62 12.36 -18.10
CA ILE A 198 11.92 11.82 -17.74
C ILE A 198 12.47 10.98 -18.89
N THR A 199 13.76 11.19 -19.20
CA THR A 199 14.48 10.38 -20.19
C THR A 199 15.32 9.35 -19.47
N ILE A 200 15.03 8.07 -19.70
CA ILE A 200 15.77 6.93 -19.13
C ILE A 200 16.66 6.35 -20.24
N PRO A 201 18.00 6.32 -20.06
CA PRO A 201 18.89 5.81 -21.09
C PRO A 201 18.89 4.27 -21.15
N ASN A 202 19.28 3.70 -22.28
CA ASN A 202 19.36 2.25 -22.49
C ASN A 202 20.42 1.54 -21.61
N SER A 203 21.24 2.29 -20.90
CA SER A 203 22.14 1.73 -19.87
C SER A 203 21.42 1.25 -18.62
N VAL A 204 20.22 1.77 -18.35
CA VAL A 204 19.43 1.37 -17.19
C VAL A 204 18.87 -0.04 -17.41
N THR A 205 19.29 -0.99 -16.59
CA THR A 205 18.86 -2.39 -16.62
C THR A 205 17.91 -2.73 -15.48
N LYS A 206 17.86 -1.88 -14.44
CA LYS A 206 17.02 -2.09 -13.25
C LYS A 206 16.24 -0.84 -12.90
N ILE A 207 14.93 -0.99 -12.81
CA ILE A 207 14.00 -0.02 -12.24
C ILE A 207 13.29 -0.77 -11.10
N GLU A 208 13.56 -0.35 -9.86
CA GLU A 208 13.10 -1.06 -8.66
C GLU A 208 11.70 -0.61 -8.22
N ASP A 209 11.16 -1.27 -7.17
CA ASP A 209 9.80 -1.07 -6.70
C ASP A 209 9.44 0.41 -6.49
N GLY A 210 8.29 0.81 -6.97
CA GLY A 210 7.75 2.15 -6.79
C GLY A 210 8.60 3.29 -7.34
N ALA A 211 9.58 3.02 -8.21
CA ALA A 211 10.58 4.00 -8.63
C ALA A 211 9.99 5.34 -9.08
N PHE A 212 8.83 5.34 -9.74
CA PHE A 212 8.09 6.51 -10.20
C PHE A 212 6.71 6.65 -9.52
N ALA A 213 6.45 5.92 -8.45
CA ALA A 213 5.16 5.97 -7.79
C ALA A 213 4.78 7.40 -7.39
N ARG A 214 3.52 7.78 -7.61
CA ARG A 214 2.98 9.12 -7.30
C ARG A 214 3.63 10.29 -8.09
N CYS A 215 4.24 10.03 -9.24
CA CYS A 215 4.64 11.07 -10.18
C CYS A 215 3.38 11.57 -10.93
N ALA A 216 2.51 12.30 -10.21
CA ALA A 216 1.17 12.65 -10.69
C ALA A 216 1.16 13.50 -11.96
N ALA A 217 2.20 14.30 -12.22
CA ALA A 217 2.29 15.14 -13.44
C ALA A 217 2.89 14.39 -14.65
N LEU A 218 3.41 13.17 -14.49
CA LEU A 218 4.05 12.41 -15.55
C LEU A 218 3.01 12.01 -16.62
N THR A 219 3.21 12.47 -17.85
CA THR A 219 2.25 12.24 -18.94
C THR A 219 2.63 11.09 -19.87
N ALA A 220 3.92 10.84 -20.03
CA ALA A 220 4.45 9.74 -20.82
C ALA A 220 5.83 9.33 -20.30
N ILE A 221 6.19 8.08 -20.50
CA ILE A 221 7.51 7.53 -20.18
C ILE A 221 7.81 6.38 -21.14
N ALA A 222 9.06 6.29 -21.58
CA ALA A 222 9.58 5.15 -22.33
C ALA A 222 10.46 4.30 -21.41
N VAL A 223 10.15 3.02 -21.31
CA VAL A 223 10.96 2.05 -20.57
C VAL A 223 12.04 1.51 -21.52
N PRO A 224 13.33 1.49 -21.12
CA PRO A 224 14.40 0.96 -21.97
C PRO A 224 14.27 -0.52 -22.29
N GLU A 225 14.74 -0.92 -23.48
CA GLU A 225 14.78 -2.35 -23.91
C GLU A 225 15.63 -3.26 -23.01
N SER A 226 16.51 -2.69 -22.20
CA SER A 226 17.34 -3.39 -21.21
C SER A 226 16.59 -3.80 -19.93
N VAL A 227 15.39 -3.24 -19.69
CA VAL A 227 14.53 -3.58 -18.55
C VAL A 227 13.65 -4.77 -18.92
N THR A 228 13.55 -5.75 -18.03
CA THR A 228 12.80 -7.01 -18.26
C THR A 228 11.58 -7.17 -17.35
N ILE A 229 11.48 -6.39 -16.28
CA ILE A 229 10.40 -6.49 -15.29
C ILE A 229 9.91 -5.08 -14.97
N ILE A 230 8.60 -4.87 -14.97
CA ILE A 230 7.96 -3.72 -14.34
C ILE A 230 7.61 -4.15 -12.91
N LYS A 231 8.39 -3.65 -11.96
CA LYS A 231 8.35 -4.00 -10.54
C LYS A 231 7.08 -3.52 -9.84
N ASP A 232 6.87 -4.00 -8.60
CA ASP A 232 5.76 -3.59 -7.74
C ASP A 232 5.63 -2.07 -7.66
N ASN A 233 4.41 -1.56 -7.89
CA ASN A 233 4.08 -0.13 -7.76
C ASN A 233 4.90 0.83 -8.64
N THR A 234 5.68 0.38 -9.62
CA THR A 234 6.64 1.23 -10.36
C THR A 234 6.02 2.54 -10.84
N PHE A 235 4.81 2.50 -11.41
CA PHE A 235 4.07 3.67 -11.91
C PHE A 235 2.76 3.91 -11.15
N ALA A 236 2.59 3.30 -9.97
CA ALA A 236 1.36 3.46 -9.20
C ALA A 236 1.11 4.95 -8.88
N TYR A 237 -0.15 5.39 -9.03
CA TYR A 237 -0.57 6.78 -8.82
C TYR A 237 0.11 7.80 -9.77
N CYS A 238 0.59 7.39 -10.94
CA CYS A 238 0.93 8.30 -12.02
C CYS A 238 -0.36 8.75 -12.72
N GLU A 239 -1.15 9.58 -12.02
CA GLU A 239 -2.55 9.87 -12.39
C GLU A 239 -2.71 10.43 -13.79
N ASN A 240 -1.76 11.25 -14.27
CA ASN A 240 -1.80 11.88 -15.60
C ASN A 240 -1.05 11.09 -16.69
N LEU A 241 -0.59 9.87 -16.41
CA LEU A 241 0.07 9.03 -17.41
C LEU A 241 -0.95 8.63 -18.48
N VAL A 242 -0.78 9.14 -19.71
CA VAL A 242 -1.70 8.90 -20.84
C VAL A 242 -1.26 7.68 -21.65
N SER A 243 0.05 7.53 -21.81
CA SER A 243 0.64 6.43 -22.59
C SER A 243 1.97 5.99 -21.99
N ILE A 244 2.28 4.70 -22.17
CA ILE A 244 3.56 4.11 -21.86
C ILE A 244 3.94 3.11 -22.94
N ASP A 245 5.19 3.19 -23.41
CA ASP A 245 5.76 2.21 -24.33
C ASP A 245 6.52 1.16 -23.51
N LEU A 246 5.97 -0.05 -23.47
CA LEU A 246 6.60 -1.21 -22.87
C LEU A 246 7.46 -1.93 -23.92
N PRO A 247 8.76 -2.14 -23.66
CA PRO A 247 9.63 -2.82 -24.60
C PRO A 247 9.32 -4.32 -24.69
N LYS A 248 9.73 -4.95 -25.80
CA LYS A 248 9.53 -6.39 -26.03
C LYS A 248 10.36 -7.29 -25.10
N SER A 249 11.23 -6.71 -24.31
CA SER A 249 12.01 -7.39 -23.27
C SER A 249 11.23 -7.70 -22.00
N ILE A 250 10.09 -7.01 -21.77
CA ILE A 250 9.32 -7.19 -20.54
C ILE A 250 8.72 -8.60 -20.47
N THR A 251 9.03 -9.32 -19.41
CA THR A 251 8.51 -10.67 -19.11
C THR A 251 7.48 -10.67 -17.99
N GLU A 252 7.52 -9.66 -17.10
CA GLU A 252 6.66 -9.58 -15.93
C GLU A 252 6.17 -8.15 -15.68
N ILE A 253 4.90 -8.02 -15.36
CA ILE A 253 4.27 -6.82 -14.83
C ILE A 253 3.82 -7.18 -13.43
N GLU A 254 4.51 -6.66 -12.39
CA GLU A 254 4.27 -7.05 -11.01
C GLU A 254 3.07 -6.31 -10.38
N LYS A 255 2.83 -6.56 -9.10
CA LYS A 255 1.68 -6.07 -8.35
C LYS A 255 1.57 -4.55 -8.40
N SER A 256 0.34 -4.06 -8.63
CA SER A 256 -0.01 -2.62 -8.62
C SER A 256 0.87 -1.76 -9.53
N ALA A 257 1.52 -2.34 -10.54
CA ALA A 257 2.52 -1.66 -11.37
C ALA A 257 2.01 -0.35 -11.99
N PHE A 258 0.72 -0.30 -12.38
CA PHE A 258 0.02 0.85 -12.96
C PHE A 258 -1.24 1.23 -12.17
N GLU A 259 -1.33 0.84 -10.91
CA GLU A 259 -2.49 1.14 -10.08
C GLU A 259 -2.73 2.67 -10.00
N TYR A 260 -3.99 3.12 -10.15
CA TYR A 260 -4.38 4.54 -10.17
C TYR A 260 -3.75 5.38 -11.29
N CYS A 261 -3.34 4.79 -12.42
CA CYS A 261 -3.01 5.53 -13.65
C CYS A 261 -4.31 5.97 -14.36
N ARG A 262 -5.01 6.94 -13.78
CA ARG A 262 -6.40 7.29 -14.12
C ARG A 262 -6.61 7.76 -15.56
N HIS A 263 -5.57 8.34 -16.20
CA HIS A 263 -5.62 8.82 -17.58
C HIS A 263 -5.01 7.85 -18.60
N LEU A 264 -4.54 6.65 -18.17
CA LEU A 264 -4.02 5.64 -19.08
C LEU A 264 -5.16 5.05 -19.92
N ALA A 265 -5.31 5.55 -21.15
CA ALA A 265 -6.42 5.20 -22.03
C ALA A 265 -6.22 3.86 -22.76
N SER A 266 -4.98 3.47 -22.97
CA SER A 266 -4.60 2.19 -23.59
C SER A 266 -3.22 1.74 -23.14
N ILE A 267 -3.00 0.44 -23.12
CA ILE A 267 -1.70 -0.17 -22.91
C ILE A 267 -1.53 -1.38 -23.83
N SER A 268 -0.36 -1.48 -24.45
CA SER A 268 0.02 -2.65 -25.25
C SER A 268 0.90 -3.56 -24.40
N ILE A 269 0.38 -4.71 -23.99
CA ILE A 269 1.14 -5.74 -23.28
C ILE A 269 1.96 -6.54 -24.29
N PRO A 270 3.31 -6.55 -24.19
CA PRO A 270 4.15 -7.30 -25.13
C PRO A 270 3.92 -8.80 -25.09
N ASN A 271 4.13 -9.47 -26.23
CA ASN A 271 4.03 -10.95 -26.33
C ASN A 271 5.15 -11.70 -25.61
N SER A 272 6.05 -11.02 -24.92
CA SER A 272 7.06 -11.57 -24.02
C SER A 272 6.58 -11.70 -22.58
N VAL A 273 5.47 -11.04 -22.23
CA VAL A 273 4.93 -11.04 -20.86
C VAL A 273 4.34 -12.40 -20.51
N ILE A 274 4.84 -12.99 -19.42
CA ILE A 274 4.43 -14.31 -18.90
C ILE A 274 3.46 -14.13 -17.72
N SER A 275 3.67 -13.08 -16.88
CA SER A 275 2.87 -12.85 -15.69
C SER A 275 2.39 -11.41 -15.55
N ILE A 276 1.17 -11.25 -15.03
CA ILE A 276 0.54 -9.98 -14.65
C ILE A 276 0.12 -10.12 -13.20
N GLY A 277 0.66 -9.28 -12.32
CA GLY A 277 0.45 -9.32 -10.87
C GLY A 277 -0.90 -8.77 -10.43
N ASP A 278 -1.18 -8.95 -9.13
CA ASP A 278 -2.41 -8.44 -8.50
C ASP A 278 -2.57 -6.94 -8.71
N TYR A 279 -3.76 -6.49 -9.05
CA TYR A 279 -4.11 -5.07 -9.20
C TYR A 279 -3.24 -4.29 -10.19
N ALA A 280 -2.56 -4.96 -11.12
CA ALA A 280 -1.56 -4.35 -12.02
C ALA A 280 -2.07 -3.11 -12.75
N PHE A 281 -3.34 -3.07 -13.14
CA PHE A 281 -4.01 -1.95 -13.82
C PHE A 281 -5.24 -1.46 -13.06
N SER A 282 -5.33 -1.72 -11.74
CA SER A 282 -6.47 -1.27 -10.93
C SER A 282 -6.63 0.24 -11.00
N ASP A 283 -7.87 0.71 -11.03
CA ASP A 283 -8.24 2.14 -11.07
C ASP A 283 -7.67 2.94 -12.25
N CYS A 284 -7.28 2.27 -13.35
CA CYS A 284 -7.01 2.89 -14.65
C CYS A 284 -8.34 3.29 -15.31
N SER A 285 -9.00 4.32 -14.78
CA SER A 285 -10.38 4.66 -15.14
C SER A 285 -10.59 5.06 -16.60
N ALA A 286 -9.54 5.58 -17.29
CA ALA A 286 -9.61 5.90 -18.72
C ALA A 286 -9.38 4.68 -19.64
N LEU A 287 -8.93 3.53 -19.11
CA LEU A 287 -8.65 2.35 -19.92
C LEU A 287 -9.93 1.80 -20.57
N THR A 288 -9.94 1.68 -21.90
CA THR A 288 -11.14 1.26 -22.65
C THR A 288 -11.12 -0.21 -23.05
N SER A 289 -9.94 -0.78 -23.25
CA SER A 289 -9.76 -2.19 -23.59
C SER A 289 -8.41 -2.70 -23.08
N ILE A 290 -8.34 -4.00 -22.81
CA ILE A 290 -7.10 -4.70 -22.51
C ILE A 290 -7.03 -6.00 -23.30
N ARG A 291 -5.84 -6.31 -23.86
CA ARG A 291 -5.56 -7.53 -24.58
C ARG A 291 -4.53 -8.36 -23.81
N ILE A 292 -4.87 -9.60 -23.50
CA ILE A 292 -4.00 -10.57 -22.83
C ILE A 292 -3.29 -11.40 -23.92
N PRO A 293 -1.96 -11.31 -24.03
CA PRO A 293 -1.17 -12.07 -25.00
C PRO A 293 -1.23 -13.59 -24.81
N GLU A 294 -0.87 -14.31 -25.86
CA GLU A 294 -0.73 -15.77 -25.85
C GLU A 294 0.29 -16.26 -24.81
N SER A 295 1.34 -15.50 -24.56
CA SER A 295 2.43 -15.83 -23.62
C SER A 295 2.02 -15.79 -22.14
N VAL A 296 0.96 -15.06 -21.79
CA VAL A 296 0.56 -14.88 -20.38
C VAL A 296 -0.02 -16.17 -19.81
N THR A 297 0.65 -16.71 -18.80
CA THR A 297 0.25 -17.94 -18.09
C THR A 297 -0.11 -17.71 -16.63
N THR A 298 0.16 -16.51 -16.09
CA THR A 298 -0.18 -16.14 -14.72
C THR A 298 -0.85 -14.78 -14.67
N ILE A 299 -2.04 -14.70 -14.07
CA ILE A 299 -2.79 -13.46 -13.83
C ILE A 299 -3.21 -13.41 -12.38
N GLY A 300 -2.86 -12.34 -11.71
CA GLY A 300 -3.23 -12.05 -10.33
C GLY A 300 -4.68 -11.59 -10.16
N ALA A 301 -5.07 -11.34 -8.93
CA ALA A 301 -6.41 -10.88 -8.58
C ALA A 301 -6.63 -9.41 -8.96
N GLY A 302 -7.84 -9.07 -9.40
CA GLY A 302 -8.30 -7.69 -9.52
C GLY A 302 -7.55 -6.83 -10.54
N ILE A 303 -6.97 -7.44 -11.58
CA ILE A 303 -6.05 -6.74 -12.50
C ILE A 303 -6.62 -5.47 -13.15
N VAL A 304 -7.93 -5.36 -13.31
CA VAL A 304 -8.63 -4.19 -13.88
C VAL A 304 -9.78 -3.71 -12.98
N THR A 305 -9.69 -3.99 -11.68
CA THR A 305 -10.64 -3.45 -10.70
C THR A 305 -10.70 -1.93 -10.80
N GLY A 306 -11.90 -1.34 -10.77
CA GLY A 306 -12.05 0.12 -10.83
C GLY A 306 -11.81 0.76 -12.19
N CYS A 307 -11.53 -0.01 -13.26
CA CYS A 307 -11.43 0.49 -14.64
C CYS A 307 -12.83 0.78 -15.21
N THR A 308 -13.45 1.88 -14.78
CA THR A 308 -14.87 2.17 -15.04
C THR A 308 -15.25 2.33 -16.50
N ASN A 309 -14.31 2.74 -17.37
CA ASN A 309 -14.53 2.87 -18.81
C ASN A 309 -14.13 1.61 -19.59
N LEU A 310 -13.68 0.55 -18.91
CA LEU A 310 -13.26 -0.67 -19.60
C LEU A 310 -14.48 -1.42 -20.12
N THR A 311 -14.56 -1.56 -21.45
CA THR A 311 -15.66 -2.25 -22.15
C THR A 311 -15.22 -3.54 -22.83
N GLY A 312 -13.90 -3.80 -22.92
CA GLY A 312 -13.35 -4.98 -23.58
C GLY A 312 -12.18 -5.63 -22.86
N ILE A 313 -12.30 -6.93 -22.57
CA ILE A 313 -11.18 -7.84 -22.28
C ILE A 313 -11.08 -8.82 -23.44
N GLN A 314 -9.90 -8.92 -24.04
CA GLN A 314 -9.59 -9.86 -25.11
C GLN A 314 -8.45 -10.77 -24.67
N VAL A 315 -8.59 -12.05 -24.91
CA VAL A 315 -7.51 -13.05 -24.74
C VAL A 315 -7.16 -13.59 -26.12
N GLU A 316 -5.87 -13.62 -26.45
CA GLU A 316 -5.42 -14.16 -27.72
C GLU A 316 -5.82 -15.64 -27.87
N ALA A 317 -6.23 -16.04 -29.09
CA ALA A 317 -6.82 -17.36 -29.35
C ALA A 317 -5.88 -18.54 -28.96
N GLY A 318 -4.57 -18.33 -29.07
CA GLY A 318 -3.52 -19.30 -28.72
C GLY A 318 -3.19 -19.35 -27.22
N ASN A 319 -3.75 -18.47 -26.39
CA ASN A 319 -3.42 -18.45 -24.96
C ASN A 319 -3.76 -19.81 -24.31
N PRO A 320 -2.79 -20.46 -23.62
CA PRO A 320 -3.00 -21.80 -23.07
C PRO A 320 -3.74 -21.82 -21.73
N ALA A 321 -3.76 -20.70 -21.01
CA ALA A 321 -4.20 -20.62 -19.60
C ALA A 321 -5.52 -19.88 -19.41
N TYR A 322 -5.89 -18.99 -20.34
CA TYR A 322 -7.04 -18.09 -20.15
C TYR A 322 -7.97 -18.03 -21.36
N SER A 323 -9.19 -17.62 -21.11
CA SER A 323 -10.21 -17.33 -22.12
C SER A 323 -11.03 -16.11 -21.70
N ALA A 324 -11.66 -15.44 -22.66
CA ALA A 324 -12.60 -14.36 -22.40
C ALA A 324 -13.92 -14.66 -23.11
N VAL A 325 -15.03 -14.62 -22.36
CA VAL A 325 -16.39 -14.79 -22.87
C VAL A 325 -17.24 -13.63 -22.36
N ASP A 326 -17.95 -12.96 -23.25
CA ASP A 326 -18.77 -11.79 -22.92
C ASP A 326 -18.01 -10.70 -22.13
N ASN A 327 -16.72 -10.51 -22.47
CA ASN A 327 -15.81 -9.61 -21.77
C ASN A 327 -15.62 -9.93 -20.26
N ILE A 328 -15.73 -11.18 -19.89
CA ILE A 328 -15.37 -11.71 -18.57
C ILE A 328 -14.18 -12.64 -18.76
N LEU A 329 -13.16 -12.44 -17.94
CA LEU A 329 -11.94 -13.24 -17.95
C LEU A 329 -12.10 -14.50 -17.09
N TYR A 330 -11.80 -15.63 -17.67
CA TYR A 330 -11.81 -16.95 -17.03
C TYR A 330 -10.46 -17.66 -17.22
N ASP A 331 -10.22 -18.71 -16.43
CA ASP A 331 -9.27 -19.74 -16.81
C ASP A 331 -9.67 -20.41 -18.15
N LYS A 332 -8.80 -21.19 -18.75
CA LYS A 332 -9.01 -21.78 -20.10
C LYS A 332 -10.28 -22.64 -20.16
N GLU A 333 -10.53 -23.43 -19.13
CA GLU A 333 -11.62 -24.37 -18.99
C GLU A 333 -12.94 -23.71 -18.54
N GLN A 334 -12.91 -22.40 -18.22
CA GLN A 334 -14.05 -21.64 -17.66
C GLN A 334 -14.58 -22.24 -16.35
N THR A 335 -13.69 -22.77 -15.53
CA THR A 335 -14.00 -23.27 -14.20
C THR A 335 -13.82 -22.19 -13.13
N THR A 336 -12.92 -21.24 -13.36
CA THR A 336 -12.65 -20.10 -12.48
C THR A 336 -12.93 -18.78 -13.19
N LEU A 337 -13.84 -17.98 -12.62
CA LEU A 337 -13.99 -16.58 -13.02
C LEU A 337 -12.88 -15.75 -12.36
N ILE A 338 -12.02 -15.10 -13.17
CA ILE A 338 -10.87 -14.32 -12.70
C ILE A 338 -11.23 -12.84 -12.57
N GLN A 339 -11.90 -12.26 -13.57
CA GLN A 339 -12.24 -10.84 -13.55
C GLN A 339 -13.49 -10.54 -14.38
N CYS A 340 -14.46 -9.89 -13.76
CA CYS A 340 -15.59 -9.25 -14.43
C CYS A 340 -15.33 -7.76 -14.65
N LEU A 341 -15.87 -7.20 -15.72
CA LEU A 341 -15.72 -5.76 -15.98
C LEU A 341 -16.66 -4.92 -15.12
N PRO A 342 -16.17 -3.77 -14.60
CA PRO A 342 -16.99 -2.83 -13.83
C PRO A 342 -18.22 -2.28 -14.59
N SER A 343 -18.16 -2.26 -15.92
CA SER A 343 -19.25 -1.77 -16.80
C SER A 343 -20.44 -2.73 -16.95
N LYS A 344 -20.35 -3.97 -16.44
CA LYS A 344 -21.44 -4.94 -16.52
C LYS A 344 -22.59 -4.56 -15.58
N THR A 345 -23.83 -4.66 -16.06
CA THR A 345 -25.06 -4.44 -15.26
C THR A 345 -25.78 -5.72 -14.88
N SER A 346 -25.55 -6.81 -15.62
CA SER A 346 -26.06 -8.15 -15.32
C SER A 346 -25.06 -9.21 -15.78
N VAL A 347 -24.97 -10.31 -15.05
CA VAL A 347 -24.08 -11.44 -15.35
C VAL A 347 -24.81 -12.75 -15.09
N SER A 348 -24.71 -13.69 -16.06
CA SER A 348 -25.11 -15.10 -15.88
C SER A 348 -23.87 -15.95 -16.12
N LEU A 349 -23.40 -16.65 -15.08
CA LEU A 349 -22.19 -17.46 -15.16
C LEU A 349 -22.44 -18.81 -15.82
N PRO A 350 -21.49 -19.33 -16.63
CA PRO A 350 -21.56 -20.69 -17.19
C PRO A 350 -21.70 -21.76 -16.11
N ALA A 351 -22.37 -22.86 -16.45
CA ALA A 351 -22.51 -24.01 -15.55
C ALA A 351 -21.19 -24.72 -15.21
N THR A 352 -20.11 -24.44 -15.94
CA THR A 352 -18.76 -24.95 -15.68
C THR A 352 -18.07 -24.24 -14.52
N VAL A 353 -18.48 -23.02 -14.15
CA VAL A 353 -17.82 -22.22 -13.11
C VAL A 353 -18.04 -22.86 -11.74
N THR A 354 -16.93 -23.17 -11.09
CA THR A 354 -16.88 -23.73 -9.73
C THR A 354 -16.26 -22.73 -8.73
N VAL A 355 -15.49 -21.75 -9.23
CA VAL A 355 -14.78 -20.77 -8.40
C VAL A 355 -15.04 -19.35 -8.94
N ILE A 356 -15.43 -18.44 -8.05
CA ILE A 356 -15.30 -16.99 -8.27
C ILE A 356 -13.99 -16.57 -7.61
N GLY A 357 -13.04 -16.09 -8.40
CA GLY A 357 -11.70 -15.69 -7.95
C GLY A 357 -11.70 -14.49 -7.00
N SER A 358 -10.58 -14.28 -6.35
CA SER A 358 -10.39 -13.11 -5.47
C SER A 358 -10.53 -11.81 -6.24
N SER A 359 -11.26 -10.85 -5.68
CA SER A 359 -11.56 -9.53 -6.28
C SER A 359 -12.26 -9.57 -7.64
N ALA A 360 -12.81 -10.72 -8.06
CA ALA A 360 -13.33 -10.95 -9.41
C ALA A 360 -14.47 -10.00 -9.83
N PHE A 361 -15.27 -9.51 -8.89
CA PHE A 361 -16.31 -8.50 -9.09
C PHE A 361 -16.06 -7.21 -8.28
N ASN A 362 -14.86 -7.01 -7.75
CA ASN A 362 -14.55 -5.84 -6.93
C ASN A 362 -14.82 -4.54 -7.71
N ASN A 363 -15.52 -3.59 -7.09
CA ASN A 363 -15.95 -2.31 -7.70
C ASN A 363 -16.87 -2.45 -8.94
N CYS A 364 -17.56 -3.58 -9.16
CA CYS A 364 -18.60 -3.68 -10.18
C CYS A 364 -19.89 -2.98 -9.71
N THR A 365 -19.79 -1.68 -9.40
CA THR A 365 -20.88 -0.89 -8.77
C THR A 365 -22.16 -0.80 -9.60
N GLY A 366 -22.09 -1.01 -10.92
CA GLY A 366 -23.23 -1.02 -11.83
C GLY A 366 -24.00 -2.33 -11.90
N LEU A 367 -23.47 -3.43 -11.34
CA LEU A 367 -24.10 -4.75 -11.46
C LEU A 367 -25.31 -4.86 -10.51
N THR A 368 -26.49 -5.03 -11.07
CA THR A 368 -27.76 -5.10 -10.34
C THR A 368 -28.27 -6.53 -10.20
N SER A 369 -27.80 -7.47 -11.03
CA SER A 369 -28.19 -8.88 -10.97
C SER A 369 -27.07 -9.82 -11.36
N ILE A 370 -26.99 -10.94 -10.67
CA ILE A 370 -26.07 -12.04 -10.98
C ILE A 370 -26.78 -13.38 -10.79
N THR A 371 -26.58 -14.30 -11.75
CA THR A 371 -27.02 -15.70 -11.63
C THR A 371 -25.80 -16.57 -11.42
N LEU A 372 -25.74 -17.22 -10.26
CA LEU A 372 -24.67 -18.14 -9.88
C LEU A 372 -25.05 -19.58 -10.25
N PRO A 373 -24.12 -20.37 -10.86
CA PRO A 373 -24.40 -21.75 -11.23
C PRO A 373 -24.41 -22.68 -10.02
N GLN A 374 -25.16 -23.79 -10.12
CA GLN A 374 -25.23 -24.81 -9.07
C GLN A 374 -23.94 -25.61 -8.88
N SER A 375 -22.97 -25.46 -9.78
CA SER A 375 -21.62 -25.99 -9.69
C SER A 375 -20.68 -25.19 -8.81
N LEU A 376 -21.06 -23.95 -8.43
CA LEU A 376 -20.19 -23.03 -7.67
C LEU A 376 -19.91 -23.60 -6.27
N THR A 377 -18.64 -23.72 -5.93
CA THR A 377 -18.18 -24.21 -4.61
C THR A 377 -17.47 -23.16 -3.77
N THR A 378 -16.88 -22.16 -4.43
CA THR A 378 -16.01 -21.18 -3.76
C THR A 378 -16.29 -19.76 -4.24
N ILE A 379 -16.44 -18.84 -3.29
CA ILE A 379 -16.43 -17.39 -3.49
C ILE A 379 -15.14 -16.88 -2.84
N GLY A 380 -14.22 -16.33 -3.64
CA GLY A 380 -12.88 -15.88 -3.19
C GLY A 380 -12.91 -14.62 -2.32
N ASP A 381 -11.74 -14.28 -1.79
CA ASP A 381 -11.56 -13.08 -0.98
C ASP A 381 -11.91 -11.82 -1.77
N ARG A 382 -12.60 -10.88 -1.13
CA ARG A 382 -12.98 -9.59 -1.74
C ARG A 382 -13.76 -9.72 -3.05
N ALA A 383 -14.36 -10.88 -3.34
CA ALA A 383 -15.00 -11.15 -4.63
C ALA A 383 -16.07 -10.10 -4.99
N PHE A 384 -16.85 -9.63 -4.04
CA PHE A 384 -17.94 -8.66 -4.22
C PHE A 384 -17.76 -7.40 -3.36
N VAL A 385 -16.51 -6.93 -3.18
CA VAL A 385 -16.24 -5.69 -2.43
C VAL A 385 -16.86 -4.47 -3.14
N SER A 386 -17.44 -3.55 -2.36
CA SER A 386 -18.06 -2.30 -2.82
C SER A 386 -19.15 -2.48 -3.87
N TYR A 387 -19.92 -3.53 -3.72
CA TYR A 387 -20.99 -3.95 -4.63
C TYR A 387 -22.32 -3.33 -4.22
N THR A 388 -22.45 -2.01 -4.38
CA THR A 388 -23.53 -1.22 -3.76
C THR A 388 -24.89 -1.36 -4.44
N SER A 389 -24.94 -1.76 -5.72
CA SER A 389 -26.19 -1.86 -6.50
C SER A 389 -26.87 -3.23 -6.43
N LEU A 390 -26.16 -4.27 -5.94
CA LEU A 390 -26.73 -5.60 -5.75
C LEU A 390 -27.40 -5.68 -4.37
N THR A 391 -28.71 -5.74 -4.35
CA THR A 391 -29.48 -5.80 -3.09
C THR A 391 -29.78 -7.22 -2.62
N ALA A 392 -29.63 -8.21 -3.51
CA ALA A 392 -29.85 -9.63 -3.21
C ALA A 392 -28.93 -10.52 -4.06
N ILE A 393 -28.48 -11.62 -3.49
CA ILE A 393 -27.74 -12.68 -4.17
C ILE A 393 -28.20 -14.04 -3.65
N ASP A 394 -28.49 -14.96 -4.58
CA ASP A 394 -28.81 -16.34 -4.22
C ASP A 394 -27.56 -17.19 -4.30
N ILE A 395 -26.99 -17.53 -3.13
CA ILE A 395 -25.77 -18.36 -3.05
C ILE A 395 -26.17 -19.83 -3.13
N PRO A 396 -25.68 -20.59 -4.13
CA PRO A 396 -25.97 -21.99 -4.29
C PRO A 396 -25.57 -22.83 -3.06
N ARG A 397 -26.33 -23.89 -2.79
CA ARG A 397 -26.07 -24.83 -1.67
C ARG A 397 -24.74 -25.57 -1.80
N SER A 398 -24.18 -25.65 -3.00
CA SER A 398 -22.88 -26.22 -3.31
C SER A 398 -21.70 -25.38 -2.77
N VAL A 399 -21.92 -24.09 -2.45
CA VAL A 399 -20.85 -23.22 -1.93
C VAL A 399 -20.48 -23.65 -0.52
N SER A 400 -19.22 -24.01 -0.35
CA SER A 400 -18.62 -24.44 0.93
C SER A 400 -17.58 -23.47 1.48
N ALA A 401 -17.12 -22.50 0.66
CA ALA A 401 -16.15 -21.50 1.06
C ALA A 401 -16.57 -20.09 0.62
N ILE A 402 -16.54 -19.15 1.57
CA ILE A 402 -16.72 -17.71 1.34
C ILE A 402 -15.50 -17.03 1.95
N GLY A 403 -14.74 -16.32 1.12
CA GLY A 403 -13.47 -15.70 1.49
C GLY A 403 -13.62 -14.48 2.39
N GLU A 404 -12.48 -13.99 2.88
CA GLU A 404 -12.40 -12.79 3.69
C GLU A 404 -12.85 -11.56 2.90
N SER A 405 -13.60 -10.68 3.57
CA SER A 405 -14.14 -9.45 2.95
C SER A 405 -14.96 -9.71 1.67
N ALA A 406 -15.45 -10.93 1.43
CA ALA A 406 -16.09 -11.30 0.15
C ALA A 406 -17.25 -10.37 -0.23
N PHE A 407 -18.01 -9.87 0.74
CA PHE A 407 -19.14 -8.94 0.56
C PHE A 407 -18.93 -7.60 1.29
N PHE A 408 -17.68 -7.24 1.60
CA PHE A 408 -17.38 -5.97 2.28
C PHE A 408 -18.00 -4.78 1.53
N ASN A 409 -18.68 -3.88 2.29
CA ASN A 409 -19.32 -2.67 1.75
C ASN A 409 -20.32 -2.97 0.61
N SER A 410 -21.07 -4.08 0.70
CA SER A 410 -22.09 -4.45 -0.28
C SER A 410 -23.46 -3.83 0.03
N GLY A 411 -24.31 -3.70 -1.03
CA GLY A 411 -25.69 -3.20 -0.93
C GLY A 411 -26.71 -4.26 -0.50
N LEU A 412 -26.27 -5.46 -0.10
CA LEU A 412 -27.17 -6.56 0.26
C LEU A 412 -28.09 -6.16 1.41
N THR A 413 -29.38 -6.48 1.24
CA THR A 413 -30.41 -6.28 2.29
C THR A 413 -30.65 -7.55 3.11
N SER A 414 -30.38 -8.70 2.52
CA SER A 414 -30.46 -10.01 3.20
C SER A 414 -29.52 -11.02 2.60
N ILE A 415 -29.10 -11.99 3.39
CA ILE A 415 -28.26 -13.11 2.95
C ILE A 415 -28.61 -14.39 3.70
N CYS A 416 -28.63 -15.53 2.98
CA CYS A 416 -28.72 -16.87 3.55
C CYS A 416 -27.37 -17.58 3.33
N ILE A 417 -26.72 -18.03 4.40
CA ILE A 417 -25.44 -18.74 4.34
C ILE A 417 -25.71 -20.23 4.05
N PRO A 418 -25.10 -20.81 2.99
CA PRO A 418 -25.26 -22.23 2.65
C PRO A 418 -24.79 -23.18 3.75
N GLU A 419 -25.47 -24.35 3.89
CA GLU A 419 -25.19 -25.33 4.94
C GLU A 419 -23.77 -25.91 4.91
N ALA A 420 -23.09 -25.88 3.75
CA ALA A 420 -21.73 -26.36 3.61
C ALA A 420 -20.67 -25.36 4.13
N VAL A 421 -21.03 -24.10 4.39
CA VAL A 421 -20.12 -23.07 4.93
C VAL A 421 -20.07 -23.20 6.45
N THR A 422 -18.89 -23.50 6.99
CA THR A 422 -18.71 -23.73 8.44
C THR A 422 -18.14 -22.53 9.21
N ASN A 423 -17.65 -21.53 8.49
CA ASN A 423 -17.01 -20.34 9.08
C ASN A 423 -17.41 -19.08 8.32
N ILE A 424 -17.64 -17.99 9.03
CA ILE A 424 -17.72 -16.65 8.46
C ILE A 424 -16.35 -16.01 8.61
N GLY A 425 -15.69 -15.69 7.50
CA GLY A 425 -14.34 -15.12 7.48
C GLY A 425 -14.27 -13.68 8.02
N ASN A 426 -13.05 -13.16 8.17
CA ASN A 426 -12.81 -11.79 8.61
C ASN A 426 -13.46 -10.78 7.65
N SER A 427 -14.12 -9.77 8.20
CA SER A 427 -14.75 -8.66 7.48
C SER A 427 -15.72 -9.10 6.35
N THR A 428 -16.18 -10.35 6.31
CA THR A 428 -16.97 -10.90 5.17
C THR A 428 -18.15 -10.01 4.83
N PHE A 429 -18.90 -9.49 5.80
CA PHE A 429 -20.06 -8.59 5.63
C PHE A 429 -19.83 -7.21 6.28
N SER A 430 -18.59 -6.86 6.60
CA SER A 430 -18.29 -5.57 7.23
C SER A 430 -18.74 -4.41 6.33
N ASN A 431 -19.25 -3.35 6.95
CA ASN A 431 -19.75 -2.15 6.27
C ASN A 431 -20.97 -2.39 5.34
N CYS A 432 -21.71 -3.50 5.51
CA CYS A 432 -22.95 -3.74 4.80
C CYS A 432 -24.11 -2.99 5.49
N GLY A 433 -24.13 -1.66 5.34
CA GLY A 433 -25.05 -0.77 6.07
C GLY A 433 -26.55 -1.05 5.80
N HIS A 434 -26.92 -1.68 4.69
CA HIS A 434 -28.28 -2.04 4.31
C HIS A 434 -28.67 -3.46 4.72
N LEU A 435 -27.76 -4.27 5.25
CA LEU A 435 -28.00 -5.66 5.61
C LEU A 435 -28.93 -5.73 6.85
N ALA A 436 -30.18 -6.07 6.63
CA ALA A 436 -31.22 -6.14 7.66
C ALA A 436 -31.44 -7.56 8.18
N SER A 437 -31.08 -8.59 7.41
CA SER A 437 -31.34 -10.00 7.77
C SER A 437 -30.18 -10.90 7.32
N VAL A 438 -29.73 -11.75 8.23
CA VAL A 438 -28.75 -12.82 7.98
C VAL A 438 -29.29 -14.14 8.53
N THR A 439 -29.36 -15.16 7.68
CA THR A 439 -29.70 -16.51 8.10
C THR A 439 -28.46 -17.35 8.24
N LEU A 440 -28.13 -17.71 9.48
CA LEU A 440 -27.02 -18.58 9.87
C LEU A 440 -27.58 -19.94 10.29
N HIS A 441 -26.95 -21.03 9.89
CA HIS A 441 -27.31 -22.40 10.29
C HIS A 441 -26.37 -22.92 11.39
N ASP A 442 -26.79 -23.98 12.11
CA ASP A 442 -26.05 -24.50 13.26
C ASP A 442 -24.71 -25.20 12.94
N GLY A 443 -24.37 -25.37 11.66
CA GLY A 443 -23.07 -25.86 11.19
C GLY A 443 -21.94 -24.82 11.29
N ILE A 444 -22.26 -23.54 11.48
CA ILE A 444 -21.26 -22.49 11.62
C ILE A 444 -20.65 -22.54 13.02
N THR A 445 -19.32 -22.62 13.08
CA THR A 445 -18.55 -22.76 14.32
C THR A 445 -17.73 -21.52 14.68
N HIS A 446 -17.43 -20.65 13.70
CA HIS A 446 -16.60 -19.47 13.92
C HIS A 446 -17.15 -18.25 13.16
N ILE A 447 -17.14 -17.09 13.81
CA ILE A 447 -17.39 -15.78 13.22
C ILE A 447 -16.11 -14.97 13.38
N GLY A 448 -15.51 -14.54 12.25
CA GLY A 448 -14.23 -13.87 12.17
C GLY A 448 -14.23 -12.43 12.69
N GLU A 449 -13.04 -11.83 12.69
CA GLU A 449 -12.84 -10.43 13.08
C GLU A 449 -13.64 -9.50 12.16
N GLN A 450 -14.36 -8.52 12.75
CA GLN A 450 -15.18 -7.52 12.04
C GLN A 450 -16.20 -8.10 11.05
N ALA A 451 -16.57 -9.38 11.17
CA ALA A 451 -17.37 -10.08 10.17
C ALA A 451 -18.70 -9.37 9.81
N PHE A 452 -19.35 -8.72 10.77
CA PHE A 452 -20.58 -7.94 10.61
C PHE A 452 -20.45 -6.50 11.13
N ALA A 453 -19.22 -6.00 11.32
CA ALA A 453 -19.00 -4.64 11.79
C ALA A 453 -19.67 -3.62 10.85
N PHE A 454 -20.25 -2.56 11.41
CA PHE A 454 -20.92 -1.48 10.67
C PHE A 454 -22.16 -1.91 9.86
N CYS A 455 -22.80 -3.05 10.19
CA CYS A 455 -24.10 -3.46 9.64
C CYS A 455 -25.23 -2.76 10.40
N SER A 456 -25.41 -1.46 10.19
CA SER A 456 -26.29 -0.61 11.00
C SER A 456 -27.78 -0.97 10.96
N GLN A 457 -28.25 -1.63 9.89
CA GLN A 457 -29.64 -2.10 9.74
C GLN A 457 -29.89 -3.50 10.33
N LEU A 458 -28.83 -4.23 10.75
CA LEU A 458 -28.97 -5.57 11.32
C LEU A 458 -29.37 -5.46 12.81
N ASN A 459 -30.70 -5.44 13.03
CA ASN A 459 -31.30 -5.22 14.37
C ASN A 459 -31.46 -6.50 15.19
N ALA A 460 -31.39 -7.66 14.54
CA ALA A 460 -31.49 -8.97 15.18
C ALA A 460 -30.64 -10.00 14.41
N ILE A 461 -30.01 -10.89 15.14
CA ILE A 461 -29.29 -12.05 14.61
C ILE A 461 -29.49 -13.26 15.53
N LYS A 462 -29.78 -14.42 14.94
CA LYS A 462 -29.77 -15.68 15.66
C LYS A 462 -28.40 -16.33 15.47
N LEU A 463 -27.62 -16.44 16.54
CA LEU A 463 -26.33 -17.10 16.50
C LEU A 463 -26.47 -18.62 16.47
N PRO A 464 -25.59 -19.33 15.71
CA PRO A 464 -25.60 -20.79 15.59
C PRO A 464 -25.35 -21.50 16.93
N GLN A 465 -26.06 -22.60 17.22
CA GLN A 465 -25.93 -23.34 18.49
C GLN A 465 -24.56 -24.01 18.64
N ASN A 466 -23.84 -24.27 17.55
CA ASN A 466 -22.50 -24.86 17.58
C ASN A 466 -21.37 -23.82 17.48
N LEU A 467 -21.71 -22.53 17.57
CA LEU A 467 -20.70 -21.45 17.54
C LEU A 467 -19.73 -21.60 18.71
N ALA A 468 -18.43 -21.62 18.42
CA ALA A 468 -17.36 -21.80 19.40
C ALA A 468 -16.63 -20.48 19.70
N SER A 469 -16.46 -19.59 18.70
CA SER A 469 -15.78 -18.32 18.89
C SER A 469 -16.37 -17.19 18.05
N ILE A 470 -16.23 -15.96 18.59
CA ILE A 470 -16.60 -14.70 17.93
C ILE A 470 -15.38 -13.80 17.95
N GLY A 471 -14.94 -13.32 16.78
CA GLY A 471 -13.72 -12.53 16.61
C GLY A 471 -13.82 -11.10 17.14
N LYS A 472 -12.69 -10.42 17.16
CA LYS A 472 -12.55 -9.01 17.55
C LYS A 472 -13.48 -8.13 16.73
N SER A 473 -14.22 -7.22 17.39
CA SER A 473 -15.14 -6.26 16.74
C SER A 473 -16.15 -6.89 15.78
N ALA A 474 -16.46 -8.18 15.89
CA ALA A 474 -17.29 -8.92 14.93
C ALA A 474 -18.67 -8.30 14.71
N PHE A 475 -19.24 -7.68 15.73
CA PHE A 475 -20.53 -7.00 15.75
C PHE A 475 -20.42 -5.54 16.18
N ALA A 476 -19.28 -4.89 15.95
CA ALA A 476 -19.10 -3.47 16.28
C ALA A 476 -19.98 -2.56 15.40
N ASN A 477 -20.52 -1.49 15.97
CA ASN A 477 -21.40 -0.52 15.24
C ASN A 477 -22.58 -1.16 14.52
N ILE A 478 -23.22 -2.14 15.13
CA ILE A 478 -24.38 -2.86 14.60
C ILE A 478 -25.69 -2.38 15.26
N GLY A 479 -26.82 -2.58 14.58
CA GLY A 479 -28.15 -2.16 15.07
C GLY A 479 -28.80 -3.08 16.11
N LEU A 480 -28.11 -4.09 16.65
CA LEU A 480 -28.66 -5.07 17.58
C LEU A 480 -29.26 -4.43 18.84
N THR A 481 -30.47 -4.87 19.20
CA THR A 481 -31.13 -4.48 20.46
C THR A 481 -30.92 -5.51 21.56
N THR A 482 -30.85 -6.79 21.19
CA THR A 482 -30.59 -7.92 22.08
C THR A 482 -29.77 -8.99 21.39
N VAL A 483 -28.96 -9.73 22.12
CA VAL A 483 -28.24 -10.90 21.59
C VAL A 483 -28.15 -12.00 22.63
N VAL A 484 -28.30 -13.24 22.17
CA VAL A 484 -28.09 -14.46 22.99
C VAL A 484 -26.85 -15.17 22.47
N ILE A 485 -25.83 -15.27 23.30
CA ILE A 485 -24.60 -16.01 23.02
C ILE A 485 -24.83 -17.49 23.34
N PRO A 486 -24.63 -18.41 22.38
CA PRO A 486 -24.84 -19.84 22.58
C PRO A 486 -23.90 -20.45 23.63
N ASP A 487 -24.33 -21.57 24.22
CA ASP A 487 -23.62 -22.25 25.31
C ASP A 487 -22.22 -22.78 24.96
N LYS A 488 -21.93 -22.99 23.67
CA LYS A 488 -20.61 -23.49 23.21
C LYS A 488 -19.59 -22.42 22.95
N VAL A 489 -19.96 -21.14 22.96
CA VAL A 489 -19.03 -20.04 22.77
C VAL A 489 -18.09 -19.96 23.97
N THR A 490 -16.79 -20.15 23.73
CA THR A 490 -15.73 -20.05 24.75
C THR A 490 -15.01 -18.73 24.71
N ASP A 491 -14.90 -18.11 23.51
CA ASP A 491 -14.08 -16.93 23.28
C ASP A 491 -14.88 -15.84 22.53
N ILE A 492 -14.82 -14.64 23.08
CA ILE A 492 -15.39 -13.42 22.48
C ILE A 492 -14.26 -12.38 22.43
N GLY A 493 -13.91 -11.96 21.23
CA GLY A 493 -12.80 -11.04 21.01
C GLY A 493 -13.08 -9.62 21.49
N GLU A 494 -12.01 -8.86 21.64
CA GLU A 494 -11.98 -7.46 22.07
C GLU A 494 -12.97 -6.60 21.27
N ASN A 495 -13.71 -5.70 21.94
CA ASN A 495 -14.65 -4.77 21.32
C ASN A 495 -15.75 -5.43 20.46
N CYS A 496 -16.05 -6.72 20.69
CA CYS A 496 -16.97 -7.49 19.84
C CYS A 496 -18.30 -6.78 19.57
N PHE A 497 -18.88 -6.11 20.60
CA PHE A 497 -20.14 -5.35 20.53
C PHE A 497 -19.96 -3.84 20.77
N SER A 498 -18.75 -3.28 20.57
CA SER A 498 -18.46 -1.87 20.89
C SER A 498 -18.16 -1.06 19.61
N PRO A 499 -18.81 0.14 19.45
CA PRO A 499 -20.00 0.61 20.18
C PRO A 499 -21.29 0.02 19.57
N CYS A 500 -22.20 -0.49 20.40
CA CYS A 500 -23.54 -0.92 20.02
C CYS A 500 -24.57 -0.09 20.79
N ASN A 501 -24.87 1.11 20.30
CA ASN A 501 -25.65 2.12 21.04
C ASN A 501 -27.11 1.71 21.32
N GLN A 502 -27.64 0.71 20.61
CA GLN A 502 -29.02 0.23 20.78
C GLN A 502 -29.10 -1.06 21.60
N LEU A 503 -27.95 -1.67 21.94
CA LEU A 503 -27.90 -2.94 22.63
C LEU A 503 -28.29 -2.77 24.11
N SER A 504 -29.45 -3.31 24.46
CA SER A 504 -30.01 -3.21 25.82
C SER A 504 -29.76 -4.46 26.67
N SER A 505 -29.48 -5.61 26.04
CA SER A 505 -29.30 -6.89 26.74
C SER A 505 -28.41 -7.84 25.97
N ILE A 506 -27.46 -8.47 26.69
CA ILE A 506 -26.69 -9.62 26.23
C ILE A 506 -26.93 -10.78 27.22
N THR A 507 -27.32 -11.93 26.69
CA THR A 507 -27.39 -13.17 27.48
C THR A 507 -26.21 -14.04 27.10
N PHE A 508 -25.36 -14.39 28.07
CA PHE A 508 -24.19 -15.23 27.84
C PHE A 508 -24.51 -16.70 28.07
N GLY A 509 -24.03 -17.58 27.18
CA GLY A 509 -24.04 -19.02 27.36
C GLY A 509 -23.10 -19.50 28.47
N ALA A 510 -23.24 -20.75 28.90
CA ALA A 510 -22.57 -21.29 30.06
C ALA A 510 -21.03 -21.44 29.90
N ALA A 511 -20.51 -21.53 28.68
CA ALA A 511 -19.08 -21.79 28.42
C ALA A 511 -18.21 -20.54 28.27
N VAL A 512 -18.79 -19.33 28.22
CA VAL A 512 -18.05 -18.08 28.05
C VAL A 512 -17.06 -17.87 29.19
N LYS A 513 -15.76 -17.85 28.88
CA LYS A 513 -14.68 -17.71 29.86
C LYS A 513 -14.03 -16.34 29.86
N ASN A 514 -13.94 -15.72 28.66
CA ASN A 514 -13.28 -14.43 28.46
C ASN A 514 -14.18 -13.53 27.63
N VAL A 515 -14.36 -12.32 28.12
CA VAL A 515 -14.98 -11.21 27.37
C VAL A 515 -13.99 -10.06 27.47
N GLU A 516 -13.33 -9.72 26.38
CA GLU A 516 -12.34 -8.63 26.30
C GLU A 516 -12.94 -7.35 25.70
#